data_45c9311154e0d3cadeeef6190a64e14d
#
_entry.id   45c9311154e0d3cadeeef6190a64e14d
#
_cell.length_a   1.000
_cell.length_b   1.000
_cell.length_c   1.000
_cell.angle_alpha   90.00
_cell.angle_beta   90.00
_cell.angle_gamma   90.00
#
_symmetry.space_group_name_H-M   'P 1'
#
loop_
_entity.id
_entity.type
_entity.pdbx_description
1 polymer ?
#
loop_
_entity_poly.entity_id
_entity_poly.type
_entity_poly.pdbx_seq_one_letter_code
_entity_poly.pdbx_strand_id
1 'polypeptide(L)'
;MPERIASARKTARGITLIECVITVAIVAALMSIALPSFGEAMARARLRAAAQDLALDLGNARLESVRQGAGLVHVSLRPGPSWCWAVGPVADADCHNPPAGTLHVARAGDY
;
A
#
# COMPACT_ATOMS: atom_id res chain seq x y z
N MET A 1 18.07 65.11 7.40
CA MET A 1 18.93 64.11 8.12
C MET A 1 18.63 62.74 7.55
N PRO A 2 19.54 62.14 6.82
CA PRO A 2 19.33 60.78 6.30
C PRO A 2 19.67 59.73 7.36
N GLU A 3 18.70 58.96 7.72
CA GLU A 3 18.90 57.75 8.57
C GLU A 3 19.74 56.74 7.81
N ARG A 4 20.87 56.39 8.42
CA ARG A 4 21.73 55.30 7.93
C ARG A 4 21.08 53.98 8.34
N ILE A 5 20.43 53.29 7.41
CA ILE A 5 20.01 51.91 7.60
C ILE A 5 21.26 51.03 7.66
N ALA A 6 21.66 50.64 8.85
CA ALA A 6 22.71 49.67 9.07
C ALA A 6 22.25 48.30 8.57
N SER A 7 22.70 47.95 7.38
CA SER A 7 22.53 46.61 6.81
C SER A 7 23.34 45.62 7.67
N ALA A 8 22.64 44.89 8.55
CA ALA A 8 23.25 43.79 9.28
C ALA A 8 23.65 42.68 8.28
N ARG A 9 24.93 42.60 7.96
CA ARG A 9 25.52 41.49 7.20
C ARG A 9 25.34 40.23 8.04
N LYS A 10 24.36 39.37 7.68
CA LYS A 10 24.30 38.00 8.17
C LYS A 10 25.53 37.27 7.71
N THR A 11 26.43 37.00 8.62
CA THR A 11 27.61 36.13 8.39
C THR A 11 27.08 34.74 8.05
N ALA A 12 27.12 34.35 6.80
CA ALA A 12 26.86 32.98 6.38
C ALA A 12 27.96 32.09 7.00
N ARG A 13 27.57 31.32 8.03
CA ARG A 13 28.46 30.29 8.60
C ARG A 13 28.56 29.17 7.56
N GLY A 14 29.74 28.96 7.01
CA GLY A 14 30.03 27.80 6.18
C GLY A 14 29.98 26.52 7.03
N ILE A 15 29.39 25.46 6.51
CA ILE A 15 29.38 24.12 7.11
C ILE A 15 30.80 23.57 7.05
N THR A 16 31.32 23.07 8.16
CA THR A 16 32.67 22.48 8.22
C THR A 16 32.61 21.04 7.69
N LEU A 17 33.72 20.56 7.11
CA LEU A 17 33.83 19.19 6.61
C LEU A 17 33.52 18.16 7.73
N ILE A 18 33.98 18.43 8.94
CA ILE A 18 33.72 17.55 10.12
C ILE A 18 32.25 17.50 10.46
N GLU A 19 31.52 18.61 10.35
CA GLU A 19 30.08 18.65 10.60
C GLU A 19 29.30 17.82 9.59
N CYS A 20 29.69 17.84 8.31
CA CYS A 20 29.14 16.95 7.29
C CYS A 20 29.38 15.46 7.61
N VAL A 21 30.59 15.10 8.04
CA VAL A 21 30.91 13.72 8.40
C VAL A 21 30.08 13.23 9.58
N ILE A 22 29.94 14.05 10.60
CA ILE A 22 29.14 13.71 11.80
C ILE A 22 27.66 13.56 11.43
N THR A 23 27.11 14.47 10.63
CA THR A 23 25.70 14.38 10.21
C THR A 23 25.41 13.15 9.39
N VAL A 24 26.28 12.79 8.44
CA VAL A 24 26.14 11.57 7.66
C VAL A 24 26.22 10.32 8.54
N ALA A 25 27.15 10.29 9.50
CA ALA A 25 27.28 9.17 10.43
C ALA A 25 26.01 8.97 11.29
N ILE A 26 25.42 10.05 11.79
CA ILE A 26 24.17 10.00 12.56
C ILE A 26 23.01 9.50 11.69
N VAL A 27 22.88 10.04 10.48
CA VAL A 27 21.83 9.62 9.53
C VAL A 27 21.97 8.14 9.18
N ALA A 28 23.19 7.65 8.91
CA ALA A 28 23.44 6.24 8.62
C ALA A 28 23.05 5.33 9.81
N ALA A 29 23.38 5.74 11.03
CA ALA A 29 23.00 5.01 12.24
C ALA A 29 21.48 4.93 12.42
N LEU A 30 20.76 6.03 12.19
CA LEU A 30 19.30 6.05 12.29
C LEU A 30 18.63 5.20 11.19
N MET A 31 19.14 5.24 9.95
CA MET A 31 18.62 4.43 8.85
C MET A 31 18.78 2.93 9.10
N SER A 32 19.84 2.48 9.74
CA SER A 32 20.06 1.07 10.03
C SER A 32 18.96 0.45 10.91
N ILE A 33 18.32 1.25 11.76
CA ILE A 33 17.22 0.83 12.64
C ILE A 33 15.86 0.98 11.93
N ALA A 34 15.71 2.01 11.10
CA ALA A 34 14.43 2.34 10.46
C ALA A 34 14.06 1.36 9.32
N LEU A 35 15.04 0.91 8.53
CA LEU A 35 14.79 0.07 7.35
C LEU A 35 14.06 -1.26 7.65
N PRO A 36 14.46 -2.08 8.64
CA PRO A 36 13.76 -3.34 8.91
C PRO A 36 12.32 -3.14 9.40
N SER A 37 12.07 -2.09 10.17
CA SER A 37 10.73 -1.73 10.65
C SER A 37 9.78 -1.33 9.52
N PHE A 38 10.29 -0.71 8.47
CA PHE A 38 9.49 -0.26 7.32
C PHE A 38 8.96 -1.43 6.49
N GLY A 39 9.75 -2.47 6.29
CA GLY A 39 9.32 -3.67 5.56
C GLY A 39 8.11 -4.35 6.21
N GLU A 40 8.12 -4.48 7.53
CA GLU A 40 7.01 -5.07 8.28
C GLU A 40 5.75 -4.19 8.24
N ALA A 41 5.91 -2.87 8.35
CA ALA A 41 4.80 -1.93 8.25
C ALA A 41 4.12 -1.99 6.87
N MET A 42 4.91 -2.08 5.80
CA MET A 42 4.40 -2.24 4.42
C MET A 42 3.66 -3.57 4.23
N ALA A 43 4.19 -4.67 4.76
CA ALA A 43 3.52 -5.97 4.68
C ALA A 43 2.16 -5.95 5.39
N ARG A 44 2.08 -5.33 6.56
CA ARG A 44 0.82 -5.15 7.30
C ARG A 44 -0.16 -4.24 6.56
N ALA A 45 0.33 -3.18 5.91
CA ALA A 45 -0.52 -2.29 5.12
C ALA A 45 -1.14 -3.01 3.92
N ARG A 46 -0.35 -3.80 3.19
CA ARG A 46 -0.83 -4.63 2.07
C ARG A 46 -1.88 -5.64 2.51
N LEU A 47 -1.66 -6.32 3.62
CA LEU A 47 -2.62 -7.29 4.15
C LEU A 47 -3.95 -6.61 4.55
N ARG A 48 -3.88 -5.42 5.15
CA ARG A 48 -5.09 -4.65 5.49
C ARG A 48 -5.85 -4.22 4.24
N ALA A 49 -5.15 -3.75 3.21
CA ALA A 49 -5.76 -3.36 1.94
C ALA A 49 -6.49 -4.55 1.31
N ALA A 50 -5.83 -5.71 1.19
CA ALA A 50 -6.43 -6.92 0.66
C ALA A 50 -7.66 -7.39 1.47
N ALA A 51 -7.60 -7.31 2.80
CA ALA A 51 -8.73 -7.68 3.64
C ALA A 51 -9.93 -6.72 3.47
N GLN A 52 -9.68 -5.44 3.31
CA GLN A 52 -10.74 -4.45 3.06
C GLN A 52 -11.40 -4.67 1.69
N ASP A 53 -10.61 -4.91 0.66
CA ASP A 53 -11.13 -5.19 -0.69
C ASP A 53 -11.95 -6.49 -0.72
N LEU A 54 -11.49 -7.54 -0.05
CA LEU A 54 -12.27 -8.77 0.08
C LEU A 54 -13.60 -8.52 0.81
N ALA A 55 -13.62 -7.70 1.84
CA ALA A 55 -14.86 -7.36 2.55
C ALA A 55 -15.83 -6.58 1.66
N LEU A 56 -15.33 -5.66 0.83
CA LEU A 56 -16.13 -4.94 -0.16
C LEU A 56 -16.69 -5.89 -1.23
N ASP A 57 -15.87 -6.79 -1.73
CA ASP A 57 -16.29 -7.78 -2.72
C ASP A 57 -17.36 -8.72 -2.20
N LEU A 58 -17.27 -9.17 -0.95
CA LEU A 58 -18.32 -9.95 -0.29
C LEU A 58 -19.63 -9.16 -0.16
N GLY A 59 -19.54 -7.87 0.17
CA GLY A 59 -20.69 -6.98 0.20
C GLY A 59 -21.34 -6.83 -1.17
N ASN A 60 -20.54 -6.59 -2.20
CA ASN A 60 -21.01 -6.47 -3.59
C ASN A 60 -21.59 -7.78 -4.12
N ALA A 61 -20.96 -8.92 -3.84
CA ALA A 61 -21.48 -10.24 -4.20
C ALA A 61 -22.85 -10.49 -3.60
N ARG A 62 -23.05 -10.10 -2.34
CA ARG A 62 -24.36 -10.20 -1.67
C ARG A 62 -25.42 -9.32 -2.35
N LEU A 63 -25.07 -8.08 -2.67
CA LEU A 63 -25.99 -7.18 -3.37
C LEU A 63 -26.36 -7.73 -4.75
N GLU A 64 -25.38 -8.24 -5.48
CA GLU A 64 -25.61 -8.79 -6.81
C GLU A 64 -26.49 -10.05 -6.78
N SER A 65 -26.31 -10.93 -5.80
CA SER A 65 -27.16 -12.11 -5.62
C SER A 65 -28.63 -11.74 -5.35
N VAL A 66 -28.87 -10.64 -4.64
CA VAL A 66 -30.24 -10.12 -4.40
C VAL A 66 -30.82 -9.50 -5.68
N ARG A 67 -30.01 -8.76 -6.45
CA ARG A 67 -30.45 -8.12 -7.70
C ARG A 67 -30.84 -9.13 -8.78
N GLN A 68 -30.12 -10.24 -8.86
CA GLN A 68 -30.35 -11.29 -9.86
C GLN A 68 -31.47 -12.27 -9.46
N GLY A 69 -32.17 -12.03 -8.34
CA GLY A 69 -33.34 -12.80 -7.95
C GLY A 69 -33.03 -14.29 -7.72
N ALA A 70 -32.15 -14.61 -6.77
CA ALA A 70 -31.65 -15.94 -6.44
C ALA A 70 -30.53 -16.49 -7.36
N GLY A 71 -29.87 -15.65 -8.13
CA GLY A 71 -28.59 -15.99 -8.76
C GLY A 71 -27.53 -16.24 -7.71
N LEU A 72 -26.85 -17.41 -7.76
CA LEU A 72 -25.75 -17.70 -6.86
C LEU A 72 -24.50 -16.94 -7.32
N VAL A 73 -23.95 -16.08 -6.46
CA VAL A 73 -22.65 -15.48 -6.66
C VAL A 73 -21.66 -16.20 -5.76
N HIS A 74 -20.62 -16.72 -6.34
CA HIS A 74 -19.58 -17.48 -5.66
C HIS A 74 -18.36 -16.60 -5.43
N VAL A 75 -17.71 -16.74 -4.28
CA VAL A 75 -16.39 -16.18 -4.01
C VAL A 75 -15.41 -17.33 -3.87
N SER A 76 -14.53 -17.45 -4.84
CA SER A 76 -13.52 -18.51 -4.91
C SER A 76 -12.18 -17.96 -4.44
N LEU A 77 -11.61 -18.55 -3.38
CA LEU A 77 -10.31 -18.16 -2.83
C LEU A 77 -9.28 -19.26 -3.13
N ARG A 78 -8.13 -18.86 -3.62
CA ARG A 78 -6.98 -19.74 -3.80
C ARG A 78 -5.83 -19.29 -2.91
N PRO A 79 -5.46 -20.09 -1.90
CA PRO A 79 -4.33 -19.78 -1.02
C PRO A 79 -3.00 -20.08 -1.69
N GLY A 80 -1.91 -19.56 -1.12
CA GLY A 80 -0.54 -19.82 -1.57
C GLY A 80 0.28 -18.55 -1.77
N PRO A 81 1.51 -18.64 -2.28
CA PRO A 81 2.34 -17.48 -2.53
C PRO A 81 1.77 -16.55 -3.61
N SER A 82 0.99 -17.11 -4.55
CA SER A 82 0.24 -16.37 -5.57
C SER A 82 -1.26 -16.40 -5.26
N TRP A 83 -1.62 -16.09 -4.00
CA TRP A 83 -3.01 -16.08 -3.60
C TRP A 83 -3.85 -15.12 -4.44
N CYS A 84 -5.11 -15.50 -4.63
CA CYS A 84 -6.07 -14.68 -5.35
C CYS A 84 -7.50 -15.07 -4.96
N TRP A 85 -8.45 -14.19 -5.26
CA TRP A 85 -9.86 -14.51 -5.22
C TRP A 85 -10.58 -14.02 -6.46
N ALA A 86 -11.67 -14.68 -6.79
CA ALA A 86 -12.56 -14.31 -7.87
C ALA A 86 -14.01 -14.30 -7.38
N VAL A 87 -14.77 -13.33 -7.82
CA VAL A 87 -16.20 -13.18 -7.54
C VAL A 87 -16.96 -13.34 -8.84
N GLY A 88 -17.89 -14.29 -8.91
CA GLY A 88 -18.64 -14.53 -10.14
C GLY A 88 -19.69 -15.64 -10.04
N PRO A 89 -20.35 -15.97 -11.16
CA PRO A 89 -21.44 -16.96 -11.19
C PRO A 89 -20.94 -18.40 -11.13
N VAL A 90 -19.65 -18.63 -11.33
CA VAL A 90 -19.05 -19.97 -11.39
C VAL A 90 -18.42 -20.34 -10.06
N ALA A 91 -18.81 -21.47 -9.49
CA ALA A 91 -18.16 -22.02 -8.30
C ALA A 91 -16.75 -22.48 -8.64
N ASP A 92 -15.82 -22.30 -7.69
CA ASP A 92 -14.42 -22.73 -7.81
C ASP A 92 -13.68 -22.13 -9.04
N ALA A 93 -14.02 -20.88 -9.36
CA ALA A 93 -13.43 -20.15 -10.47
C ALA A 93 -11.92 -19.99 -10.31
N ASP A 94 -11.18 -20.18 -11.40
CA ASP A 94 -9.75 -19.91 -11.41
C ASP A 94 -9.48 -18.42 -11.59
N CYS A 95 -8.96 -17.78 -10.54
CA CYS A 95 -8.65 -16.35 -10.56
C CYS A 95 -7.42 -15.99 -11.42
N HIS A 96 -6.63 -16.97 -11.86
CA HIS A 96 -5.55 -16.73 -12.83
C HIS A 96 -6.08 -16.75 -14.28
N ASN A 97 -7.14 -17.54 -14.51
CA ASN A 97 -7.84 -17.60 -15.79
C ASN A 97 -9.36 -17.52 -15.56
N PRO A 98 -9.87 -16.31 -15.25
CA PRO A 98 -11.25 -16.15 -14.82
C PRO A 98 -12.24 -16.51 -15.94
N PRO A 99 -13.32 -17.25 -15.64
CA PRO A 99 -14.35 -17.59 -16.60
C PRO A 99 -15.17 -16.35 -16.99
N ALA A 100 -15.88 -16.45 -18.10
CA ALA A 100 -16.77 -15.39 -18.57
C ALA A 100 -17.84 -15.06 -17.51
N GLY A 101 -18.10 -13.78 -17.31
CA GLY A 101 -19.05 -13.30 -16.32
C GLY A 101 -18.46 -13.08 -14.91
N THR A 102 -17.16 -13.28 -14.72
CA THR A 102 -16.48 -12.91 -13.47
C THR A 102 -16.63 -11.42 -13.21
N LEU A 103 -17.14 -11.07 -12.03
CA LEU A 103 -17.40 -9.68 -11.64
C LEU A 103 -16.14 -8.95 -11.20
N HIS A 104 -15.31 -9.62 -10.41
CA HIS A 104 -14.04 -9.07 -9.89
C HIS A 104 -13.01 -10.17 -9.66
N VAL A 105 -11.75 -9.82 -9.83
CA VAL A 105 -10.59 -10.67 -9.53
C VAL A 105 -9.53 -9.84 -8.86
N ALA A 106 -9.00 -10.30 -7.73
CA ALA A 106 -7.86 -9.70 -7.04
C ALA A 106 -6.73 -10.74 -6.87
N ARG A 107 -5.50 -10.30 -6.98
CA ARG A 107 -4.30 -11.14 -6.94
C ARG A 107 -3.27 -10.56 -5.99
N ALA A 108 -2.37 -11.41 -5.50
CA ALA A 108 -1.27 -11.00 -4.61
C ALA A 108 -0.41 -9.86 -5.19
N GLY A 109 -0.31 -9.76 -6.51
CA GLY A 109 0.46 -8.72 -7.20
C GLY A 109 -0.21 -7.35 -7.27
N ASP A 110 -1.48 -7.25 -6.86
CA ASP A 110 -2.26 -5.99 -6.88
C ASP A 110 -1.99 -5.15 -5.61
N TYR A 111 -1.31 -5.72 -4.61
CA TYR A 111 -0.99 -5.13 -3.30
C TYR A 111 0.53 -5.12 -3.04
#